data_9ee9b74431e657919a74662dd482f027
#
_entry.id   9ee9b74431e657919a74662dd482f027
#
_cell.length_a   1.000
_cell.length_b   1.000
_cell.length_c   1.000
_cell.angle_alpha   90.00
_cell.angle_beta   90.00
_cell.angle_gamma   90.00
#
_symmetry.space_group_name_H-M   'P 1'
#
loop_
_entity.id
_entity.type
_entity.pdbx_description
1 polymer ?
#
loop_
_entity_poly.entity_id
_entity_poly.type
_entity_poly.pdbx_seq_one_letter_code
_entity_poly.pdbx_strand_id
1 'polypeptide(L)'
;DESHVTIPQTHAMYGGDRSRKENLVEYGFRLPAAMDNRPLKFEEFEGIQNQVIYVSATPADYELEKTEGIFVEQVIRPTGLLDPIIEIRPSLNQIDDLIEEIQVRVEKDERTLATTLTKRMAEELTKYLTRVNIRCRYIHSDVDTLERVEIMQDLRKGLFDVLIGVNLLREGLDLPEVSLVAILDADKEGFLRSHRSITQTVGRAARNVNGLAILYADKITKSMQKTIDETDRRREKQIAYNTKNEITPTQINKKIDDTLSKSAVSSYHYDNAKQVAAEQDLQYLPKEEIEKRIREKRKHMEAAAKELDFILAAKLRDEITLLKEKL
;
A
#
# COMPACT_ATOMS: atom_id res chain seq x y z
N ASP A 1 -5.82 8.11 -8.93
CA ASP A 1 -5.12 8.73 -7.78
C ASP A 1 -5.71 10.10 -7.51
N GLU A 2 -5.60 10.57 -6.25
CA GLU A 2 -6.05 11.90 -5.87
C GLU A 2 -5.05 12.97 -6.33
N SER A 3 -5.53 14.17 -6.68
CA SER A 3 -4.70 15.24 -7.23
C SER A 3 -3.55 15.66 -6.32
N HIS A 4 -3.78 15.74 -5.01
CA HIS A 4 -2.75 16.12 -4.02
C HIS A 4 -1.56 15.15 -3.95
N VAL A 5 -1.67 13.96 -4.55
CA VAL A 5 -0.58 12.98 -4.70
C VAL A 5 0.00 13.01 -6.10
N THR A 6 -0.85 13.02 -7.12
CA THR A 6 -0.43 12.96 -8.53
C THR A 6 0.35 14.19 -8.95
N ILE A 7 -0.08 15.39 -8.53
CA ILE A 7 0.57 16.65 -8.92
C ILE A 7 2.02 16.74 -8.42
N PRO A 8 2.34 16.51 -7.13
CA PRO A 8 3.73 16.48 -6.67
C PRO A 8 4.59 15.42 -7.35
N GLN A 9 4.03 14.24 -7.66
CA GLN A 9 4.75 13.20 -8.41
C GLN A 9 5.10 13.66 -9.82
N THR A 10 4.15 14.27 -10.53
CA THR A 10 4.37 14.82 -11.87
C THR A 10 5.42 15.94 -11.83
N HIS A 11 5.37 16.81 -10.83
CA HIS A 11 6.36 17.88 -10.63
C HIS A 11 7.78 17.33 -10.41
N ALA A 12 7.93 16.25 -9.63
CA ALA A 12 9.22 15.63 -9.33
C ALA A 12 9.79 14.78 -10.47
N MET A 13 8.96 14.36 -11.44
CA MET A 13 9.30 13.37 -12.46
C MET A 13 10.51 13.77 -13.32
N TYR A 14 10.51 15.00 -13.83
CA TYR A 14 11.62 15.50 -14.68
C TYR A 14 12.94 15.57 -13.90
N GLY A 15 12.93 16.18 -12.72
CA GLY A 15 14.13 16.34 -11.90
C GLY A 15 14.74 15.00 -11.47
N GLY A 16 13.90 14.06 -11.07
CA GLY A 16 14.34 12.71 -10.68
C GLY A 16 14.93 11.91 -11.85
N ASP A 17 14.29 11.95 -13.01
CA ASP A 17 14.82 11.28 -14.23
C ASP A 17 16.15 11.89 -14.68
N ARG A 18 16.23 13.21 -14.70
CA ARG A 18 17.43 13.95 -15.07
C ARG A 18 18.60 13.62 -14.16
N SER A 19 18.45 13.73 -12.85
CA SER A 19 19.52 13.45 -11.88
C SER A 19 20.04 12.01 -12.01
N ARG A 20 19.12 11.04 -12.18
CA ARG A 20 19.53 9.65 -12.41
C ARG A 20 20.33 9.49 -13.70
N LYS A 21 19.91 10.13 -14.80
CA LYS A 21 20.59 10.01 -16.10
C LYS A 21 21.94 10.73 -16.11
N GLU A 22 22.06 11.89 -15.48
CA GLU A 22 23.32 12.60 -15.31
C GLU A 22 24.38 11.67 -14.68
N ASN A 23 24.04 11.03 -13.56
CA ASN A 23 24.93 10.06 -12.92
C ASN A 23 25.29 8.88 -13.84
N LEU A 24 24.31 8.31 -14.55
CA LEU A 24 24.56 7.18 -15.45
C LEU A 24 25.45 7.54 -16.65
N VAL A 25 25.36 8.77 -17.15
CA VAL A 25 26.21 9.28 -18.23
C VAL A 25 27.61 9.60 -17.69
N GLU A 26 27.70 10.26 -16.53
CA GLU A 26 28.98 10.63 -15.90
C GLU A 26 29.84 9.41 -15.60
N TYR A 27 29.24 8.33 -15.10
CA TYR A 27 29.94 7.08 -14.82
C TYR A 27 30.03 6.12 -16.03
N GLY A 28 29.65 6.56 -17.24
CA GLY A 28 29.78 5.78 -18.48
C GLY A 28 28.80 4.62 -18.65
N PHE A 29 27.77 4.50 -17.84
CA PHE A 29 26.72 3.48 -17.97
C PHE A 29 25.71 3.78 -19.09
N ARG A 30 25.60 5.05 -19.52
CA ARG A 30 24.75 5.49 -20.63
C ARG A 30 25.46 6.52 -21.50
N LEU A 31 25.06 6.59 -22.77
CA LEU A 31 25.53 7.63 -23.69
C LEU A 31 24.87 8.98 -23.34
N PRO A 32 25.55 10.12 -23.66
CA PRO A 32 25.00 11.47 -23.46
C PRO A 32 23.61 11.68 -24.07
N ALA A 33 23.31 11.04 -25.23
CA ALA A 33 22.00 11.08 -25.87
C ALA A 33 20.86 10.52 -25.02
N ALA A 34 21.16 9.79 -23.93
CA ALA A 34 20.12 9.37 -22.97
C ALA A 34 19.37 10.57 -22.33
N MET A 35 19.99 11.75 -22.33
CA MET A 35 19.39 12.98 -21.82
C MET A 35 18.27 13.53 -22.71
N ASP A 36 18.26 13.18 -24.01
CA ASP A 36 17.26 13.68 -24.97
C ASP A 36 15.88 13.02 -24.76
N ASN A 37 15.87 11.76 -24.35
CA ASN A 37 14.63 11.08 -23.98
C ASN A 37 14.26 11.41 -22.52
N ARG A 38 13.38 12.37 -22.33
CA ARG A 38 13.01 12.90 -21.02
C ARG A 38 11.49 13.00 -20.84
N PRO A 39 10.97 12.91 -19.60
CA PRO A 39 9.60 13.29 -19.32
C PRO A 39 9.41 14.81 -19.52
N LEU A 40 8.16 15.23 -19.59
CA LEU A 40 7.82 16.64 -19.62
C LEU A 40 8.31 17.34 -18.35
N LYS A 41 8.72 18.60 -18.50
CA LYS A 41 8.83 19.51 -17.36
C LYS A 41 7.44 19.88 -16.85
N PHE A 42 7.35 20.31 -15.61
CA PHE A 42 6.05 20.63 -15.02
C PHE A 42 5.32 21.76 -15.76
N GLU A 43 6.04 22.79 -16.19
CA GLU A 43 5.49 23.92 -16.97
C GLU A 43 5.00 23.47 -18.35
N GLU A 44 5.68 22.52 -18.97
CA GLU A 44 5.24 21.92 -20.25
C GLU A 44 3.96 21.09 -20.03
N PHE A 45 3.88 20.33 -18.93
CA PHE A 45 2.69 19.59 -18.53
C PHE A 45 1.50 20.53 -18.30
N GLU A 46 1.68 21.65 -17.58
CA GLU A 46 0.64 22.64 -17.39
C GLU A 46 0.20 23.29 -18.71
N GLY A 47 1.16 23.59 -19.60
CA GLY A 47 0.90 24.28 -20.87
C GLY A 47 0.06 23.47 -21.88
N ILE A 48 0.04 22.14 -21.78
CA ILE A 48 -0.79 21.28 -22.66
C ILE A 48 -2.20 21.04 -22.10
N GLN A 49 -2.47 21.42 -20.86
CA GLN A 49 -3.79 21.27 -20.24
C GLN A 49 -4.70 22.41 -20.64
N ASN A 50 -5.95 22.09 -20.98
CA ASN A 50 -6.96 23.08 -21.30
C ASN A 50 -7.89 23.32 -20.10
N GLN A 51 -8.63 22.30 -19.66
CA GLN A 51 -9.52 22.34 -18.50
C GLN A 51 -9.18 21.21 -17.55
N VAL A 52 -9.07 21.49 -16.26
CA VAL A 52 -8.68 20.53 -15.23
C VAL A 52 -9.68 20.52 -14.10
N ILE A 53 -10.10 19.33 -13.70
CA ILE A 53 -10.88 19.09 -12.48
C ILE A 53 -9.99 18.37 -11.49
N TYR A 54 -9.68 19.04 -10.38
CA TYR A 54 -8.93 18.42 -9.28
C TYR A 54 -9.89 17.70 -8.34
N VAL A 55 -9.57 16.46 -8.02
CA VAL A 55 -10.36 15.63 -7.08
C VAL A 55 -9.45 15.14 -5.97
N SER A 56 -9.80 15.46 -4.73
CA SER A 56 -9.08 15.03 -3.54
C SER A 56 -9.96 15.08 -2.31
N ALA A 57 -9.79 14.10 -1.40
CA ALA A 57 -10.39 14.18 -0.07
C ALA A 57 -9.68 15.21 0.84
N THR A 58 -8.42 15.51 0.53
CA THR A 58 -7.56 16.45 1.28
C THR A 58 -6.77 17.33 0.32
N PRO A 59 -7.41 18.33 -0.34
CA PRO A 59 -6.74 19.21 -1.31
C PRO A 59 -5.44 19.81 -0.76
N ALA A 60 -4.43 19.96 -1.62
CA ALA A 60 -3.17 20.59 -1.27
C ALA A 60 -3.15 22.08 -1.68
N ASP A 61 -2.06 22.75 -1.35
CA ASP A 61 -1.95 24.19 -1.58
C ASP A 61 -1.97 24.52 -3.07
N TYR A 62 -1.39 23.63 -3.92
CA TYR A 62 -1.41 23.79 -5.37
C TYR A 62 -2.84 23.86 -5.95
N GLU A 63 -3.71 22.89 -5.58
CA GLU A 63 -5.09 22.88 -6.05
C GLU A 63 -5.87 24.11 -5.57
N LEU A 64 -5.65 24.48 -4.31
CA LEU A 64 -6.30 25.66 -3.72
C LEU A 64 -5.84 26.96 -4.38
N GLU A 65 -4.55 27.10 -4.72
CA GLU A 65 -4.04 28.24 -5.49
C GLU A 65 -4.67 28.29 -6.89
N LYS A 66 -4.68 27.17 -7.61
CA LYS A 66 -5.23 27.10 -8.98
C LYS A 66 -6.73 27.38 -9.05
N THR A 67 -7.45 27.12 -7.97
CA THR A 67 -8.90 27.34 -7.87
C THR A 67 -9.25 28.63 -7.09
N GLU A 68 -8.26 29.44 -6.73
CA GLU A 68 -8.45 30.68 -5.93
C GLU A 68 -9.18 30.38 -4.60
N GLY A 69 -8.98 29.20 -4.05
CA GLY A 69 -9.64 28.73 -2.83
C GLY A 69 -11.10 28.27 -3.02
N ILE A 70 -11.62 28.27 -4.23
CA ILE A 70 -12.98 27.84 -4.53
C ILE A 70 -13.00 26.33 -4.77
N PHE A 71 -13.82 25.61 -4.03
CA PHE A 71 -14.01 24.17 -4.21
C PHE A 71 -15.45 23.75 -3.90
N VAL A 72 -15.85 22.63 -4.48
CA VAL A 72 -17.16 22.01 -4.24
C VAL A 72 -16.96 20.80 -3.34
N GLU A 73 -17.72 20.77 -2.25
CA GLU A 73 -17.69 19.64 -1.31
C GLU A 73 -18.73 18.56 -1.67
N GLN A 74 -18.27 17.34 -1.76
CA GLN A 74 -19.13 16.16 -1.84
C GLN A 74 -18.97 15.33 -0.58
N VAL A 75 -19.60 15.73 0.51
CA VAL A 75 -19.48 15.15 1.85
C VAL A 75 -20.52 14.04 2.08
N ILE A 76 -21.72 14.20 1.53
CA ILE A 76 -22.84 13.33 1.81
C ILE A 76 -22.67 11.95 1.14
N ARG A 77 -22.79 10.90 1.95
CA ARG A 77 -22.83 9.50 1.48
C ARG A 77 -24.27 9.02 1.37
N PRO A 78 -24.69 8.51 0.19
CA PRO A 78 -26.07 7.99 0.01
C PRO A 78 -26.40 6.82 0.94
N THR A 79 -25.40 6.04 1.37
CA THR A 79 -25.54 4.93 2.31
C THR A 79 -25.83 5.36 3.74
N GLY A 80 -25.74 6.65 4.03
CA GLY A 80 -25.89 7.19 5.39
C GLY A 80 -24.70 6.96 6.32
N LEU A 81 -23.64 6.29 5.87
CA LEU A 81 -22.47 5.99 6.70
C LEU A 81 -21.77 7.27 7.17
N LEU A 82 -21.45 7.29 8.46
CA LEU A 82 -20.74 8.39 9.11
C LEU A 82 -19.23 8.22 8.97
N ASP A 83 -18.48 9.32 9.04
CA ASP A 83 -17.06 9.23 9.32
C ASP A 83 -16.82 8.61 10.70
N PRO A 84 -15.69 7.91 10.95
CA PRO A 84 -15.46 7.24 12.22
C PRO A 84 -15.39 8.24 13.38
N ILE A 85 -15.73 7.78 14.58
CA ILE A 85 -15.44 8.52 15.80
C ILE A 85 -13.93 8.54 15.99
N ILE A 86 -13.37 9.68 16.39
CA ILE A 86 -11.94 9.80 16.72
C ILE A 86 -11.80 9.85 18.25
N GLU A 87 -11.06 8.89 18.79
CA GLU A 87 -10.67 8.88 20.20
C GLU A 87 -9.19 9.16 20.33
N ILE A 88 -8.82 9.94 21.36
CA ILE A 88 -7.42 10.18 21.71
C ILE A 88 -7.14 9.42 23.00
N ARG A 89 -6.15 8.56 22.96
CA ARG A 89 -5.73 7.76 24.12
C ARG A 89 -4.25 7.97 24.41
N PRO A 90 -3.79 7.83 25.67
CA PRO A 90 -2.38 8.01 26.02
C PRO A 90 -1.45 7.07 25.26
N SER A 91 -0.24 7.53 24.94
CA SER A 91 0.80 6.67 24.34
C SER A 91 1.35 5.63 25.31
N LEU A 92 1.22 5.88 26.61
CA LEU A 92 1.60 4.91 27.64
C LEU A 92 0.67 3.69 27.56
N ASN A 93 1.25 2.49 27.43
CA ASN A 93 0.54 1.22 27.27
C ASN A 93 -0.31 1.13 25.98
N GLN A 94 -0.01 1.93 24.97
CA GLN A 94 -0.75 1.95 23.69
C GLN A 94 -0.87 0.56 23.02
N ILE A 95 0.09 -0.34 23.24
CA ILE A 95 0.09 -1.68 22.64
C ILE A 95 -0.89 -2.59 23.36
N ASP A 96 -0.97 -2.53 24.68
CA ASP A 96 -1.89 -3.36 25.47
C ASP A 96 -3.34 -2.93 25.22
N ASP A 97 -3.61 -1.61 25.20
CA ASP A 97 -4.92 -1.06 24.83
C ASP A 97 -5.30 -1.43 23.38
N LEU A 98 -4.36 -1.37 22.45
CA LEU A 98 -4.58 -1.81 21.07
C LEU A 98 -4.96 -3.30 20.98
N ILE A 99 -4.32 -4.16 21.78
CA ILE A 99 -4.63 -5.59 21.81
C ILE A 99 -6.06 -5.84 22.29
N GLU A 100 -6.51 -5.17 23.34
CA GLU A 100 -7.89 -5.27 23.85
C GLU A 100 -8.89 -4.85 22.76
N GLU A 101 -8.64 -3.73 22.08
CA GLU A 101 -9.49 -3.26 20.98
C GLU A 101 -9.50 -4.22 19.78
N ILE A 102 -8.37 -4.80 19.43
CA ILE A 102 -8.28 -5.83 18.38
C ILE A 102 -9.15 -7.04 18.75
N GLN A 103 -9.08 -7.53 19.98
CA GLN A 103 -9.86 -8.68 20.42
C GLN A 103 -11.37 -8.42 20.28
N VAL A 104 -11.83 -7.24 20.70
CA VAL A 104 -13.22 -6.81 20.53
C VAL A 104 -13.66 -6.81 19.06
N ARG A 105 -12.76 -6.44 18.13
CA ARG A 105 -13.06 -6.45 16.69
C ARG A 105 -13.05 -7.86 16.10
N VAL A 106 -12.11 -8.69 16.53
CA VAL A 106 -12.02 -10.11 16.12
C VAL A 106 -13.29 -10.87 16.50
N GLU A 107 -13.83 -10.65 17.71
CA GLU A 107 -15.10 -11.26 18.15
C GLU A 107 -16.29 -10.89 17.24
N LYS A 108 -16.25 -9.72 16.60
CA LYS A 108 -17.27 -9.23 15.66
C LYS A 108 -16.99 -9.56 14.21
N ASP A 109 -15.94 -10.33 13.92
CA ASP A 109 -15.43 -10.59 12.57
C ASP A 109 -15.08 -9.32 11.79
N GLU A 110 -14.61 -8.29 12.49
CA GLU A 110 -14.15 -7.01 11.92
C GLU A 110 -12.64 -6.97 11.84
N ARG A 111 -12.10 -6.07 11.04
CA ARG A 111 -10.64 -5.95 10.77
C ARG A 111 -10.08 -4.65 11.33
N THR A 112 -8.78 -4.68 11.64
CA THR A 112 -8.05 -3.54 12.20
C THR A 112 -6.90 -3.12 11.29
N LEU A 113 -6.74 -1.81 11.11
CA LEU A 113 -5.53 -1.21 10.52
C LEU A 113 -4.72 -0.52 11.61
N ALA A 114 -3.44 -0.83 11.73
CA ALA A 114 -2.53 -0.18 12.66
C ALA A 114 -1.38 0.53 11.91
N THR A 115 -1.15 1.81 12.20
CA THR A 115 -0.07 2.57 11.56
C THR A 115 1.03 2.88 12.55
N THR A 116 2.28 2.62 12.14
CA THR A 116 3.51 2.90 12.88
C THR A 116 4.32 4.00 12.21
N LEU A 117 5.36 4.50 12.87
CA LEU A 117 6.25 5.52 12.30
C LEU A 117 7.40 4.94 11.46
N THR A 118 7.82 3.72 11.77
CA THR A 118 8.99 3.10 11.11
C THR A 118 8.73 1.65 10.71
N LYS A 119 9.46 1.17 9.71
CA LYS A 119 9.45 -0.24 9.30
C LYS A 119 9.79 -1.17 10.49
N ARG A 120 10.84 -0.83 11.24
CA ARG A 120 11.27 -1.60 12.40
C ARG A 120 10.15 -1.73 13.45
N MET A 121 9.45 -0.63 13.76
CA MET A 121 8.33 -0.65 14.70
C MET A 121 7.18 -1.54 14.17
N ALA A 122 6.89 -1.51 12.86
CA ALA A 122 5.89 -2.39 12.26
C ALA A 122 6.26 -3.87 12.38
N GLU A 123 7.52 -4.21 12.15
CA GLU A 123 8.03 -5.58 12.27
C GLU A 123 8.01 -6.07 13.72
N GLU A 124 8.46 -5.25 14.66
CA GLU A 124 8.44 -5.57 16.10
C GLU A 124 7.01 -5.76 16.61
N LEU A 125 6.08 -4.86 16.22
CA LEU A 125 4.66 -4.98 16.56
C LEU A 125 4.05 -6.26 15.98
N THR A 126 4.35 -6.60 14.74
CA THR A 126 3.87 -7.84 14.11
C THR A 126 4.36 -9.07 14.87
N LYS A 127 5.65 -9.12 15.22
CA LYS A 127 6.22 -10.23 16.02
C LYS A 127 5.54 -10.32 17.38
N TYR A 128 5.27 -9.19 18.01
CA TYR A 128 4.63 -9.16 19.32
C TYR A 128 3.18 -9.65 19.26
N LEU A 129 2.36 -9.14 18.32
CA LEU A 129 0.98 -9.57 18.12
C LEU A 129 0.87 -11.06 17.78
N THR A 130 1.78 -11.57 16.94
CA THR A 130 1.84 -13.01 16.62
C THR A 130 2.11 -13.87 17.86
N ARG A 131 2.98 -13.42 18.79
CA ARG A 131 3.26 -14.14 20.05
C ARG A 131 2.06 -14.22 20.98
N VAL A 132 1.17 -13.24 20.93
CA VAL A 132 -0.09 -13.23 21.70
C VAL A 132 -1.26 -13.81 20.90
N ASN A 133 -0.98 -14.61 19.86
CA ASN A 133 -1.93 -15.32 19.02
C ASN A 133 -2.91 -14.43 18.23
N ILE A 134 -2.52 -13.20 17.90
CA ILE A 134 -3.28 -12.34 17.00
C ILE A 134 -2.77 -12.56 15.57
N ARG A 135 -3.68 -12.91 14.64
CA ARG A 135 -3.36 -13.08 13.24
C ARG A 135 -3.12 -11.71 12.59
N CYS A 136 -1.88 -11.41 12.25
CA CYS A 136 -1.52 -10.13 11.67
C CYS A 136 -0.50 -10.26 10.53
N ARG A 137 -0.51 -9.28 9.65
CA ARG A 137 0.53 -9.07 8.63
C ARG A 137 0.98 -7.63 8.64
N TYR A 138 2.21 -7.36 8.22
CA TYR A 138 2.67 -6.01 7.97
C TYR A 138 2.93 -5.79 6.48
N ILE A 139 2.81 -4.53 6.05
CA ILE A 139 3.07 -4.11 4.69
C ILE A 139 4.05 -2.95 4.68
N HIS A 140 5.04 -2.99 3.78
CA HIS A 140 6.07 -1.97 3.61
C HIS A 140 6.29 -1.59 2.13
N SER A 141 7.14 -0.61 1.89
CA SER A 141 7.39 -0.08 0.53
C SER A 141 7.97 -1.08 -0.45
N ASP A 142 8.63 -2.13 0.07
CA ASP A 142 9.37 -3.09 -0.75
C ASP A 142 8.51 -4.32 -1.15
N VAL A 143 7.26 -4.37 -0.67
CA VAL A 143 6.27 -5.37 -1.06
C VAL A 143 5.82 -5.10 -2.50
N ASP A 144 5.89 -6.12 -3.35
CA ASP A 144 5.48 -6.02 -4.75
C ASP A 144 3.97 -5.71 -4.88
N THR A 145 3.60 -5.09 -6.00
CA THR A 145 2.20 -4.67 -6.24
C THR A 145 1.23 -5.84 -6.20
N LEU A 146 1.61 -7.00 -6.72
CA LEU A 146 0.76 -8.19 -6.73
C LEU A 146 0.60 -8.78 -5.32
N GLU A 147 1.69 -8.91 -4.57
CA GLU A 147 1.67 -9.35 -3.18
C GLU A 147 0.83 -8.39 -2.30
N ARG A 148 0.90 -7.08 -2.57
CA ARG A 148 0.06 -6.09 -1.89
C ARG A 148 -1.43 -6.34 -2.13
N VAL A 149 -1.83 -6.63 -3.37
CA VAL A 149 -3.23 -6.97 -3.70
C VAL A 149 -3.66 -8.24 -2.98
N GLU A 150 -2.81 -9.26 -2.93
CA GLU A 150 -3.07 -10.51 -2.23
C GLU A 150 -3.25 -10.28 -0.72
N ILE A 151 -2.34 -9.54 -0.07
CA ILE A 151 -2.46 -9.18 1.36
C ILE A 151 -3.80 -8.48 1.64
N MET A 152 -4.23 -7.56 0.77
CA MET A 152 -5.51 -6.88 0.94
C MET A 152 -6.71 -7.81 0.79
N GLN A 153 -6.67 -8.74 -0.16
CA GLN A 153 -7.70 -9.75 -0.33
C GLN A 153 -7.76 -10.72 0.86
N ASP A 154 -6.61 -11.14 1.37
CA ASP A 154 -6.48 -12.01 2.53
C ASP A 154 -7.07 -11.36 3.79
N LEU A 155 -6.81 -10.07 4.00
CA LEU A 155 -7.44 -9.30 5.09
C LEU A 155 -8.97 -9.31 4.95
N ARG A 156 -9.48 -9.02 3.76
CA ARG A 156 -10.92 -9.02 3.47
C ARG A 156 -11.56 -10.40 3.63
N LYS A 157 -10.85 -11.48 3.26
CA LYS A 157 -11.29 -12.87 3.45
C LYS A 157 -11.20 -13.33 4.93
N GLY A 158 -10.60 -12.55 5.80
CA GLY A 158 -10.43 -12.89 7.21
C GLY A 158 -9.35 -13.94 7.50
N LEU A 159 -8.38 -14.11 6.59
CA LEU A 159 -7.24 -14.99 6.83
C LEU A 159 -6.33 -14.43 7.93
N PHE A 160 -6.37 -13.13 8.15
CA PHE A 160 -5.79 -12.46 9.31
C PHE A 160 -6.65 -11.24 9.69
N ASP A 161 -6.46 -10.70 10.89
CA ASP A 161 -7.35 -9.71 11.50
C ASP A 161 -6.77 -8.31 11.52
N VAL A 162 -5.44 -8.20 11.55
CA VAL A 162 -4.73 -6.92 11.71
C VAL A 162 -3.73 -6.71 10.58
N LEU A 163 -3.85 -5.59 9.89
CA LEU A 163 -2.85 -5.13 8.94
C LEU A 163 -2.06 -3.97 9.54
N ILE A 164 -0.74 -4.13 9.61
CA ILE A 164 0.20 -3.15 10.14
C ILE A 164 0.94 -2.48 8.99
N GLY A 165 1.06 -1.16 9.02
CA GLY A 165 1.79 -0.44 7.98
C GLY A 165 2.35 0.89 8.44
N VAL A 166 3.33 1.42 7.70
CA VAL A 166 3.94 2.72 8.00
C VAL A 166 3.20 3.84 7.28
N ASN A 167 3.08 3.76 5.97
CA ASN A 167 2.54 4.82 5.11
C ASN A 167 1.53 4.32 4.07
N LEU A 168 1.42 3.02 3.88
CA LEU A 168 0.71 2.39 2.77
C LEU A 168 -0.79 2.24 3.00
N LEU A 169 -1.30 2.74 4.12
CA LEU A 169 -2.71 2.66 4.48
C LEU A 169 -3.52 3.92 4.12
N ARG A 170 -2.96 4.82 3.28
CA ARG A 170 -3.57 6.11 2.95
C ARG A 170 -4.48 6.05 1.73
N GLU A 171 -3.99 5.59 0.60
CA GLU A 171 -4.69 5.68 -0.69
C GLU A 171 -4.90 4.32 -1.35
N GLY A 172 -5.91 4.25 -2.22
CA GLY A 172 -6.18 3.06 -3.04
C GLY A 172 -6.72 1.85 -2.27
N LEU A 173 -7.05 1.96 -0.98
CA LEU A 173 -7.60 0.88 -0.18
C LEU A 173 -9.11 1.05 -0.01
N ASP A 174 -9.86 0.00 -0.35
CA ASP A 174 -11.29 -0.10 -0.14
C ASP A 174 -11.60 -1.35 0.69
N LEU A 175 -11.64 -1.17 2.01
CA LEU A 175 -11.73 -2.22 3.01
C LEU A 175 -12.96 -2.00 3.91
N PRO A 176 -14.17 -2.34 3.45
CA PRO A 176 -15.40 -2.13 4.24
C PRO A 176 -15.45 -2.99 5.51
N GLU A 177 -14.63 -4.03 5.60
CA GLU A 177 -14.53 -4.91 6.77
C GLU A 177 -13.72 -4.26 7.91
N VAL A 178 -12.99 -3.18 7.64
CA VAL A 178 -12.20 -2.46 8.65
C VAL A 178 -13.09 -1.55 9.48
N SER A 179 -13.18 -1.83 10.77
CA SER A 179 -13.91 -1.02 11.75
C SER A 179 -12.97 -0.22 12.65
N LEU A 180 -11.73 -0.65 12.84
CA LEU A 180 -10.75 0.04 13.69
C LEU A 180 -9.54 0.52 12.89
N VAL A 181 -9.21 1.77 13.07
CA VAL A 181 -7.94 2.37 12.64
C VAL A 181 -7.18 2.87 13.86
N ALA A 182 -6.01 2.31 14.12
CA ALA A 182 -5.14 2.72 15.20
C ALA A 182 -3.91 3.46 14.66
N ILE A 183 -3.65 4.66 15.15
CA ILE A 183 -2.48 5.47 14.80
C ILE A 183 -1.59 5.58 16.03
N LEU A 184 -0.51 4.81 16.04
CA LEU A 184 0.48 4.84 17.12
C LEU A 184 1.35 6.11 17.03
N ASP A 185 1.72 6.66 18.19
CA ASP A 185 2.54 7.88 18.27
C ASP A 185 2.02 9.01 17.36
N ALA A 186 0.72 9.30 17.46
CA ALA A 186 0.05 10.27 16.59
C ALA A 186 0.52 11.70 16.82
N ASP A 187 1.10 12.00 17.97
CA ASP A 187 1.65 13.32 18.34
C ASP A 187 3.08 13.58 17.82
N LYS A 188 3.72 12.59 17.20
CA LYS A 188 5.04 12.77 16.58
C LYS A 188 4.89 13.44 15.22
N GLU A 189 4.78 14.79 15.23
CA GLU A 189 4.58 15.57 14.01
C GLU A 189 5.63 15.27 12.94
N GLY A 190 5.19 15.24 11.68
CA GLY A 190 6.02 14.96 10.51
C GLY A 190 5.15 14.58 9.30
N PHE A 191 5.78 14.21 8.20
CA PHE A 191 5.10 13.85 6.96
C PHE A 191 4.05 12.74 7.16
N LEU A 192 4.33 11.74 8.01
CA LEU A 192 3.43 10.62 8.29
C LEU A 192 2.29 10.97 9.27
N ARG A 193 2.39 12.09 9.96
CA ARG A 193 1.42 12.56 10.95
C ARG A 193 0.92 13.98 10.63
N SER A 194 1.00 14.39 9.37
CA SER A 194 0.37 15.61 8.89
C SER A 194 -1.15 15.46 8.91
N HIS A 195 -1.87 16.58 8.97
CA HIS A 195 -3.32 16.59 8.89
C HIS A 195 -3.87 15.76 7.74
N ARG A 196 -3.32 15.91 6.52
CA ARG A 196 -3.74 15.13 5.34
C ARG A 196 -3.52 13.62 5.57
N SER A 197 -2.37 13.25 6.10
CA SER A 197 -2.04 11.85 6.38
C SER A 197 -2.98 11.21 7.40
N ILE A 198 -3.24 11.90 8.51
CA ILE A 198 -4.13 11.42 9.57
C ILE A 198 -5.56 11.30 9.02
N THR A 199 -6.07 12.33 8.32
CA THR A 199 -7.42 12.33 7.74
C THR A 199 -7.61 11.17 6.75
N GLN A 200 -6.64 10.92 5.86
CA GLN A 200 -6.69 9.81 4.92
C GLN A 200 -6.70 8.44 5.62
N THR A 201 -5.92 8.31 6.67
CA THR A 201 -5.83 7.06 7.44
C THR A 201 -7.10 6.81 8.25
N VAL A 202 -7.58 7.80 8.97
CA VAL A 202 -8.85 7.78 9.74
C VAL A 202 -10.03 7.42 8.82
N GLY A 203 -10.07 8.00 7.63
CA GLY A 203 -11.11 7.75 6.63
C GLY A 203 -11.22 6.29 6.16
N ARG A 204 -10.25 5.44 6.45
CA ARG A 204 -10.34 3.99 6.12
C ARG A 204 -11.41 3.26 6.92
N ALA A 205 -11.70 3.70 8.14
CA ALA A 205 -12.80 3.14 8.95
C ALA A 205 -14.19 3.71 8.59
N ALA A 206 -14.28 4.70 7.69
CA ALA A 206 -15.54 5.37 7.35
C ALA A 206 -16.49 4.52 6.49
N ARG A 207 -16.11 3.31 6.10
CA ARG A 207 -16.95 2.37 5.35
C ARG A 207 -17.65 1.33 6.22
N ASN A 208 -17.32 1.30 7.50
CA ASN A 208 -17.91 0.41 8.48
C ASN A 208 -18.85 1.21 9.39
N VAL A 209 -20.00 0.62 9.72
CA VAL A 209 -20.99 1.23 10.64
C VAL A 209 -20.38 1.42 12.03
N ASN A 210 -19.50 0.51 12.45
CA ASN A 210 -18.80 0.53 13.75
C ASN A 210 -17.45 1.24 13.66
N GLY A 211 -17.26 2.14 12.67
CA GLY A 211 -16.00 2.81 12.42
C GLY A 211 -15.48 3.61 13.61
N LEU A 212 -14.27 3.26 14.09
CA LEU A 212 -13.54 3.94 15.16
C LEU A 212 -12.11 4.22 14.72
N ALA A 213 -11.60 5.39 15.03
CA ALA A 213 -10.19 5.73 14.88
C ALA A 213 -9.60 6.11 16.24
N ILE A 214 -8.54 5.42 16.65
CA ILE A 214 -7.82 5.71 17.89
C ILE A 214 -6.49 6.36 17.55
N LEU A 215 -6.27 7.55 18.08
CA LEU A 215 -5.01 8.28 17.99
C LEU A 215 -4.29 8.17 19.35
N TYR A 216 -3.22 7.36 19.39
CA TYR A 216 -2.39 7.27 20.60
C TYR A 216 -1.44 8.45 20.65
N ALA A 217 -1.65 9.33 21.64
CA ALA A 217 -0.92 10.59 21.77
C ALA A 217 -0.97 11.12 23.18
N ASP A 218 0.14 11.70 23.64
CA ASP A 218 0.21 12.36 24.95
C ASP A 218 -0.21 13.82 24.88
N LYS A 219 -0.21 14.40 23.68
CA LYS A 219 -0.68 15.76 23.41
C LYS A 219 -1.39 15.85 22.07
N ILE A 220 -2.38 16.74 21.99
CA ILE A 220 -3.08 17.02 20.73
C ILE A 220 -2.24 18.01 19.92
N THR A 221 -1.81 17.61 18.72
CA THR A 221 -1.08 18.47 17.80
C THR A 221 -2.05 19.28 16.95
N LYS A 222 -1.55 20.33 16.26
CA LYS A 222 -2.35 21.11 15.33
C LYS A 222 -2.92 20.27 14.19
N SER A 223 -2.15 19.27 13.72
CA SER A 223 -2.57 18.36 12.67
C SER A 223 -3.69 17.44 13.13
N MET A 224 -3.61 16.91 14.35
CA MET A 224 -4.67 16.12 14.96
C MET A 224 -5.94 16.94 15.15
N GLN A 225 -5.84 18.14 15.72
CA GLN A 225 -7.00 19.00 15.96
C GLN A 225 -7.75 19.31 14.68
N LYS A 226 -7.04 19.70 13.61
CA LYS A 226 -7.66 19.93 12.30
C LYS A 226 -8.38 18.70 11.74
N THR A 227 -7.83 17.51 11.97
CA THR A 227 -8.48 16.25 11.53
C THR A 227 -9.76 15.99 12.32
N ILE A 228 -9.73 16.20 13.63
CA ILE A 228 -10.88 16.03 14.53
C ILE A 228 -12.00 16.99 14.12
N ASP A 229 -11.68 18.28 14.04
CA ASP A 229 -12.65 19.32 13.69
C ASP A 229 -13.31 19.05 12.34
N GLU A 230 -12.54 18.64 11.33
CA GLU A 230 -13.05 18.32 10.00
C GLU A 230 -13.90 17.04 10.00
N THR A 231 -13.49 16.01 10.73
CA THR A 231 -14.24 14.77 10.83
C THR A 231 -15.57 14.99 11.54
N ASP A 232 -15.57 15.75 12.63
CA ASP A 232 -16.80 16.10 13.37
C ASP A 232 -17.73 16.94 12.51
N ARG A 233 -17.22 17.95 11.79
CA ARG A 233 -18.00 18.74 10.83
C ARG A 233 -18.70 17.88 9.77
N ARG A 234 -17.96 16.89 9.21
CA ARG A 234 -18.51 15.96 8.22
C ARG A 234 -19.56 15.04 8.83
N ARG A 235 -19.31 14.55 10.04
CA ARG A 235 -20.28 13.72 10.78
C ARG A 235 -21.59 14.48 11.03
N GLU A 236 -21.52 15.73 11.51
CA GLU A 236 -22.68 16.57 11.76
C GLU A 236 -23.51 16.79 10.49
N LYS A 237 -22.86 17.12 9.36
CA LYS A 237 -23.54 17.26 8.07
C LYS A 237 -24.23 15.96 7.64
N GLN A 238 -23.59 14.81 7.81
CA GLN A 238 -24.15 13.53 7.43
C GLN A 238 -25.32 13.15 8.36
N ILE A 239 -25.21 13.36 9.68
CA ILE A 239 -26.27 13.10 10.65
C ILE A 239 -27.50 13.95 10.33
N ALA A 240 -27.30 15.25 10.08
CA ALA A 240 -28.40 16.16 9.71
C ALA A 240 -29.11 15.70 8.42
N TYR A 241 -28.34 15.26 7.43
CA TYR A 241 -28.88 14.73 6.17
C TYR A 241 -29.65 13.42 6.40
N ASN A 242 -29.09 12.49 7.18
CA ASN A 242 -29.71 11.22 7.49
C ASN A 242 -31.05 11.41 8.22
N THR A 243 -31.05 12.30 9.24
CA THR A 243 -32.26 12.62 10.00
C THR A 243 -33.35 13.25 9.12
N LYS A 244 -32.96 14.19 8.26
CA LYS A 244 -33.90 14.87 7.34
C LYS A 244 -34.52 13.92 6.31
N ASN A 245 -33.77 12.91 5.87
CA ASN A 245 -34.19 11.97 4.81
C ASN A 245 -34.57 10.60 5.34
N GLU A 246 -34.65 10.41 6.67
CA GLU A 246 -34.99 9.14 7.34
C GLU A 246 -34.08 7.97 6.90
N ILE A 247 -32.78 8.27 6.69
CA ILE A 247 -31.79 7.28 6.24
C ILE A 247 -31.15 6.60 7.45
N THR A 248 -31.23 5.28 7.51
CA THR A 248 -30.46 4.48 8.47
C THR A 248 -29.13 4.07 7.84
N PRO A 249 -27.96 4.32 8.49
CA PRO A 249 -26.67 3.90 7.96
C PRO A 249 -26.61 2.41 7.68
N THR A 250 -26.18 2.01 6.50
CA THR A 250 -26.08 0.62 6.09
C THR A 250 -24.66 0.24 5.71
N GLN A 251 -24.21 -0.93 6.19
CA GLN A 251 -22.89 -1.48 5.88
C GLN A 251 -22.75 -1.74 4.38
N ILE A 252 -21.62 -1.37 3.82
CA ILE A 252 -21.29 -1.66 2.44
C ILE A 252 -20.73 -3.09 2.36
N ASN A 253 -21.45 -3.96 1.64
CA ASN A 253 -20.99 -5.31 1.33
C ASN A 253 -20.44 -5.34 -0.09
N LYS A 254 -19.13 -5.36 -0.24
CA LYS A 254 -18.46 -5.46 -1.54
C LYS A 254 -18.00 -6.89 -1.79
N LYS A 255 -18.43 -7.48 -2.89
CA LYS A 255 -17.93 -8.80 -3.32
C LYS A 255 -16.40 -8.77 -3.46
N ILE A 256 -15.74 -9.82 -2.98
CA ILE A 256 -14.30 -9.99 -3.17
C ILE A 256 -14.10 -10.50 -4.59
N ASP A 257 -13.41 -9.70 -5.41
CA ASP A 257 -13.17 -10.02 -6.82
C ASP A 257 -11.88 -10.83 -6.92
N ASP A 258 -12.02 -12.14 -7.16
CA ASP A 258 -10.90 -13.08 -7.29
C ASP A 258 -10.25 -13.08 -8.69
N THR A 259 -10.73 -12.25 -9.61
CA THR A 259 -10.28 -12.24 -11.01
C THR A 259 -8.84 -11.72 -11.16
N LEU A 260 -8.43 -10.74 -10.37
CA LEU A 260 -7.06 -10.20 -10.43
C LEU A 260 -6.03 -11.17 -9.83
N SER A 261 -6.40 -11.93 -8.79
CA SER A 261 -5.52 -12.96 -8.22
C SER A 261 -5.41 -14.18 -9.15
N LYS A 262 -6.48 -14.57 -9.84
CA LYS A 262 -6.46 -15.71 -10.78
C LYS A 262 -5.64 -15.44 -12.03
N SER A 263 -5.62 -14.22 -12.57
CA SER A 263 -4.79 -13.88 -13.72
C SER A 263 -3.32 -13.70 -13.35
N ALA A 264 -3.02 -13.19 -12.15
CA ALA A 264 -1.65 -13.05 -11.63
C ALA A 264 -1.09 -14.40 -11.17
N VAL A 265 -1.87 -15.18 -10.41
CA VAL A 265 -1.51 -16.53 -9.94
C VAL A 265 -1.39 -17.52 -11.11
N SER A 266 -2.18 -17.36 -12.20
CA SER A 266 -2.02 -18.18 -13.40
C SER A 266 -0.68 -17.97 -14.11
N SER A 267 -0.10 -16.78 -14.09
CA SER A 267 1.25 -16.55 -14.63
C SER A 267 2.35 -17.01 -13.65
N TYR A 268 2.17 -16.84 -12.35
CA TYR A 268 3.12 -17.30 -11.32
C TYR A 268 3.05 -18.81 -11.05
N HIS A 269 1.87 -19.42 -11.08
CA HIS A 269 1.75 -20.88 -10.95
C HIS A 269 2.26 -21.61 -12.18
N TYR A 270 2.24 -21.00 -13.37
CA TYR A 270 2.83 -21.63 -14.56
C TYR A 270 4.37 -21.68 -14.47
N ASP A 271 5.01 -20.68 -13.86
CA ASP A 271 6.44 -20.68 -13.61
C ASP A 271 6.81 -21.52 -12.35
N ASN A 272 6.05 -21.42 -11.26
CA ASN A 272 6.29 -22.20 -10.04
C ASN A 272 5.90 -23.69 -10.20
N ALA A 273 4.84 -24.02 -10.93
CA ALA A 273 4.50 -25.42 -11.21
C ALA A 273 5.55 -26.10 -12.08
N LYS A 274 6.19 -25.37 -13.00
CA LYS A 274 7.36 -25.88 -13.72
C LYS A 274 8.60 -26.02 -12.84
N GLN A 275 8.80 -25.10 -11.88
CA GLN A 275 9.91 -25.20 -10.92
C GLN A 275 9.69 -26.35 -9.92
N VAL A 276 8.48 -26.46 -9.35
CA VAL A 276 8.15 -27.55 -8.39
C VAL A 276 8.12 -28.91 -9.08
N ALA A 277 7.63 -29.02 -10.33
CA ALA A 277 7.72 -30.26 -11.10
C ALA A 277 9.18 -30.60 -11.46
N ALA A 278 10.00 -29.59 -11.80
CA ALA A 278 11.42 -29.77 -12.04
C ALA A 278 12.20 -30.12 -10.75
N GLU A 279 11.76 -29.63 -9.58
CA GLU A 279 12.33 -29.96 -8.28
C GLU A 279 11.98 -31.37 -7.82
N GLN A 280 10.78 -31.87 -8.09
CA GLN A 280 10.38 -33.25 -7.77
C GLN A 280 11.11 -34.26 -8.65
N ASP A 281 11.33 -33.99 -9.93
CA ASP A 281 12.12 -34.87 -10.81
C ASP A 281 13.61 -34.87 -10.45
N LEU A 282 14.13 -33.83 -9.79
CA LEU A 282 15.54 -33.72 -9.40
C LEU A 282 15.90 -34.42 -8.08
N GLN A 283 14.91 -34.76 -7.25
CA GLN A 283 15.18 -35.45 -5.96
C GLN A 283 15.60 -36.90 -6.11
N TYR A 284 15.43 -37.52 -7.27
CA TYR A 284 15.68 -38.95 -7.52
C TYR A 284 16.73 -39.23 -8.61
N LEU A 285 17.47 -38.19 -9.07
CA LEU A 285 18.45 -38.37 -10.15
C LEU A 285 19.82 -38.80 -9.61
N PRO A 286 20.49 -39.82 -10.22
CA PRO A 286 21.87 -40.16 -9.92
C PRO A 286 22.83 -38.99 -10.19
N LYS A 287 23.93 -38.91 -9.43
CA LYS A 287 24.93 -37.82 -9.57
C LYS A 287 25.45 -37.62 -10.99
N GLU A 288 25.67 -38.72 -11.70
CA GLU A 288 26.13 -38.69 -13.11
C GLU A 288 25.15 -38.03 -14.05
N GLU A 289 23.86 -38.16 -13.78
CA GLU A 289 22.82 -37.55 -14.61
C GLU A 289 22.64 -36.04 -14.29
N ILE A 290 22.88 -35.63 -13.04
CA ILE A 290 22.93 -34.24 -12.63
C ILE A 290 24.12 -33.51 -13.31
N GLU A 291 25.30 -34.16 -13.33
CA GLU A 291 26.48 -33.63 -14.02
C GLU A 291 26.27 -33.50 -15.54
N LYS A 292 25.58 -34.45 -16.14
CA LYS A 292 25.25 -34.41 -17.57
C LYS A 292 24.33 -33.22 -17.87
N ARG A 293 23.27 -33.02 -17.07
CA ARG A 293 22.33 -31.86 -17.19
C ARG A 293 23.05 -30.52 -16.99
N ILE A 294 23.98 -30.44 -16.05
CA ILE A 294 24.80 -29.24 -15.84
C ILE A 294 25.62 -28.90 -17.09
N ARG A 295 26.24 -29.91 -17.73
CA ARG A 295 27.02 -29.70 -18.96
C ARG A 295 26.14 -29.24 -20.13
N GLU A 296 24.97 -29.83 -20.31
CA GLU A 296 24.01 -29.45 -21.34
C GLU A 296 23.50 -28.03 -21.12
N LYS A 297 23.06 -27.69 -19.89
CA LYS A 297 22.58 -26.35 -19.55
C LYS A 297 23.67 -25.28 -19.70
N ARG A 298 24.94 -25.59 -19.38
CA ARG A 298 26.05 -24.68 -19.59
C ARG A 298 26.26 -24.39 -21.09
N LYS A 299 26.13 -25.41 -21.94
CA LYS A 299 26.24 -25.24 -23.40
C LYS A 299 25.13 -24.35 -23.96
N HIS A 300 23.91 -24.52 -23.47
CA HIS A 300 22.77 -23.67 -23.84
C HIS A 300 22.93 -22.24 -23.31
N MET A 301 23.44 -22.05 -22.10
CA MET A 301 23.72 -20.74 -21.53
C MET A 301 24.77 -19.98 -22.36
N GLU A 302 25.84 -20.65 -22.77
CA GLU A 302 26.88 -20.05 -23.61
C GLU A 302 26.36 -19.72 -25.02
N ALA A 303 25.46 -20.53 -25.58
CA ALA A 303 24.80 -20.24 -26.85
C ALA A 303 23.87 -19.02 -26.74
N ALA A 304 23.01 -18.96 -25.70
CA ALA A 304 22.15 -17.81 -25.46
C ALA A 304 22.95 -16.52 -25.22
N ALA A 305 24.09 -16.60 -24.53
CA ALA A 305 24.95 -15.44 -24.33
C ALA A 305 25.58 -14.96 -25.66
N LYS A 306 25.90 -15.85 -26.58
CA LYS A 306 26.41 -15.48 -27.93
C LYS A 306 25.32 -14.84 -28.79
N GLU A 307 24.08 -15.25 -28.63
CA GLU A 307 22.93 -14.67 -29.32
C GLU A 307 22.39 -13.40 -28.62
N LEU A 308 23.10 -12.92 -27.58
CA LEU A 308 22.74 -11.73 -26.77
C LEU A 308 21.39 -11.86 -26.01
N ASP A 309 20.88 -13.07 -25.86
CA ASP A 309 19.71 -13.33 -25.01
C ASP A 309 20.15 -13.50 -23.54
N PHE A 310 20.41 -12.36 -22.90
CA PHE A 310 20.89 -12.30 -21.52
C PHE A 310 19.86 -12.77 -20.49
N ILE A 311 18.56 -12.72 -20.83
CA ILE A 311 17.48 -13.20 -19.94
C ILE A 311 17.49 -14.72 -19.86
N LEU A 312 17.60 -15.39 -21.01
CA LEU A 312 17.70 -16.84 -21.07
C LEU A 312 19.03 -17.33 -20.46
N ALA A 313 20.13 -16.64 -20.75
CA ALA A 313 21.44 -16.96 -20.17
C ALA A 313 21.44 -16.85 -18.64
N ALA A 314 20.79 -15.82 -18.05
CA ALA A 314 20.65 -15.67 -16.60
C ALA A 314 19.82 -16.79 -15.97
N LYS A 315 18.69 -17.15 -16.57
CA LYS A 315 17.85 -18.28 -16.11
C LYS A 315 18.62 -19.60 -16.08
N LEU A 316 19.34 -19.89 -17.16
CA LEU A 316 20.15 -21.13 -17.26
C LEU A 316 21.31 -21.16 -16.25
N ARG A 317 21.91 -20.00 -15.93
CA ARG A 317 22.92 -19.87 -14.89
C ARG A 317 22.34 -20.21 -13.51
N ASP A 318 21.18 -19.67 -13.19
CA ASP A 318 20.54 -19.87 -11.90
C ASP A 318 20.11 -21.35 -11.73
N GLU A 319 19.61 -21.99 -12.80
CA GLU A 319 19.31 -23.42 -12.82
C GLU A 319 20.58 -24.30 -12.65
N ILE A 320 21.71 -23.92 -13.22
CA ILE A 320 23.00 -24.59 -13.02
C ILE A 320 23.47 -24.48 -11.57
N THR A 321 23.22 -23.33 -10.93
CA THR A 321 23.60 -23.11 -9.53
C THR A 321 22.79 -24.04 -8.60
N LEU A 322 21.46 -24.12 -8.81
CA LEU A 322 20.58 -25.04 -8.07
C LEU A 322 20.96 -26.51 -8.27
N LEU A 323 21.36 -26.91 -9.48
CA LEU A 323 21.84 -28.27 -9.75
C LEU A 323 23.16 -28.59 -9.05
N LYS A 324 24.05 -27.59 -8.90
CA LYS A 324 25.32 -27.73 -8.19
C LYS A 324 25.17 -27.85 -6.68
N GLU A 325 24.17 -27.20 -6.09
CA GLU A 325 23.87 -27.29 -4.65
C GLU A 325 23.34 -28.67 -4.25
N LYS A 326 22.90 -29.48 -5.23
CA LYS A 326 22.39 -30.83 -5.03
C LYS A 326 23.42 -31.96 -5.33
N LEU A 327 24.63 -31.61 -5.75
CA LEU A 327 25.76 -32.49 -6.01
C LEU A 327 26.60 -32.76 -4.72
#